data_8513b661636e39c81e3faafac8d3f6fe
#
_entry.id   8513b661636e39c81e3faafac8d3f6fe
#
_cell.length_a   1.000
_cell.length_b   1.000
_cell.length_c   1.000
_cell.angle_alpha   90.00
_cell.angle_beta   90.00
_cell.angle_gamma   90.00
#
_symmetry.space_group_name_H-M   'P 1'
#
loop_
_entity.id
_entity.type
_entity.pdbx_description
1 polymer ?
#
loop_
_entity_poly.entity_id
_entity_poly.type
_entity_poly.pdbx_seq_one_letter_code
_entity_poly.pdbx_strand_id
1 'polypeptide(L)'
;LVRQQSVDGSLDQEMQCLAGTVYFESKGESLQGQLAVARVVLARVESPRFPNSICGVVFQRSQFSFVRRGKMPPIRTGQQHWRDAVAIAKIAMNDGWENSVEGALFFHARYVSPGWRLKRLATIDNHIFYR
;
A
#
# COMPACT_ATOMS: atom_id res chain seq x y z
N LEU A 1 -23.77 -5.81 -0.19
CA LEU A 1 -23.32 -5.93 0.01
C LEU A 1 -22.51 -6.01 0.37
N VAL A 2 -22.50 -5.68 0.49
CA VAL A 2 -21.74 -5.88 0.77
C VAL A 2 -21.40 -6.64 1.39
N ARG A 3 -21.85 -7.12 1.57
CA ARG A 3 -21.63 -7.91 1.92
C ARG A 3 -20.71 -8.26 2.21
N GLN A 4 -20.56 -8.41 2.15
CA GLN A 4 -19.84 -8.98 2.24
C GLN A 4 -18.83 -9.04 2.07
N GLN A 5 -18.50 -8.45 1.82
CA GLN A 5 -17.51 -8.54 1.71
C GLN A 5 -16.85 -8.74 2.59
N SER A 6 -16.47 -9.28 2.70
CA SER A 6 -16.17 -9.61 3.65
C SER A 6 -14.88 -9.78 3.92
N VAL A 7 -14.47 -9.91 4.85
CA VAL A 7 -13.33 -9.97 5.27
C VAL A 7 -12.78 -11.25 5.35
N ASP A 8 -13.39 -12.18 5.05
CA ASP A 8 -12.88 -13.48 5.03
C ASP A 8 -12.32 -13.68 3.68
N GLY A 9 -12.45 -14.75 3.12
CA GLY A 9 -11.98 -15.03 1.81
C GLY A 9 -12.75 -14.33 0.72
N SER A 10 -13.76 -13.57 1.07
CA SER A 10 -14.58 -12.94 0.06
C SER A 10 -14.02 -11.62 -0.44
N LEU A 11 -12.92 -11.12 0.09
CA LEU A 11 -12.28 -9.95 -0.48
C LEU A 11 -11.82 -10.30 -1.88
N ASP A 12 -12.06 -9.40 -2.84
CA ASP A 12 -11.56 -9.67 -4.16
C ASP A 12 -10.04 -9.57 -4.17
N GLN A 13 -9.45 -10.04 -5.23
CA GLN A 13 -8.01 -10.19 -5.30
C GLN A 13 -7.28 -8.85 -5.28
N GLU A 14 -7.85 -7.84 -5.93
CA GLU A 14 -7.24 -6.52 -5.95
C GLU A 14 -7.20 -5.92 -4.55
N MET A 15 -8.27 -6.09 -3.79
CA MET A 15 -8.32 -5.59 -2.43
C MET A 15 -7.32 -6.34 -1.54
N GLN A 16 -7.18 -7.65 -1.74
CA GLN A 16 -6.21 -8.42 -0.97
C GLN A 16 -4.79 -7.98 -1.27
N CYS A 17 -4.49 -7.66 -2.52
CA CYS A 17 -3.16 -7.16 -2.87
C CYS A 17 -2.89 -5.82 -2.19
N LEU A 18 -3.86 -4.93 -2.16
CA LEU A 18 -3.68 -3.62 -1.55
C LEU A 18 -3.54 -3.75 -0.04
N ALA A 19 -4.45 -4.47 0.60
CA ALA A 19 -4.43 -4.64 2.05
C ALA A 19 -3.16 -5.37 2.49
N GLY A 20 -2.73 -6.36 1.72
CA GLY A 20 -1.50 -7.09 2.02
C GLY A 20 -0.29 -6.19 1.97
N THR A 21 -0.24 -5.27 1.00
CA THR A 21 0.87 -4.33 0.90
C THR A 21 0.89 -3.39 2.10
N VAL A 22 -0.26 -2.85 2.47
CA VAL A 22 -0.35 -2.00 3.66
C VAL A 22 0.12 -2.77 4.88
N TYR A 23 -0.31 -4.02 5.02
CA TYR A 23 0.04 -4.84 6.15
C TYR A 23 1.56 -5.05 6.25
N PHE A 24 2.19 -5.49 5.18
CA PHE A 24 3.62 -5.80 5.23
C PHE A 24 4.49 -4.57 5.29
N GLU A 25 4.07 -3.47 4.66
CA GLU A 25 4.89 -2.27 4.62
C GLU A 25 4.74 -1.38 5.83
N SER A 26 3.58 -1.37 6.46
CA SER A 26 3.31 -0.34 7.45
C SER A 26 2.49 -0.78 8.65
N LYS A 27 2.40 -2.08 8.93
CA LYS A 27 1.66 -2.49 10.13
C LYS A 27 2.35 -1.90 11.36
N GLY A 28 1.54 -1.47 12.31
CA GLY A 28 2.06 -0.86 13.52
C GLY A 28 2.34 0.62 13.39
N GLU A 29 2.28 1.17 12.18
CA GLU A 29 2.45 2.62 12.00
C GLU A 29 1.11 3.31 12.15
N SER A 30 1.13 4.64 12.13
CA SER A 30 -0.12 5.39 12.26
C SER A 30 -1.05 5.07 11.09
N LEU A 31 -2.34 5.32 11.29
CA LEU A 31 -3.30 5.12 10.20
C LEU A 31 -2.99 6.02 9.02
N GLN A 32 -2.50 7.23 9.29
CA GLN A 32 -2.09 8.14 8.22
C GLN A 32 -0.95 7.55 7.41
N GLY A 33 0.03 6.93 8.08
CA GLY A 33 1.15 6.29 7.39
C GLY A 33 0.69 5.11 6.56
N GLN A 34 -0.22 4.31 7.09
CA GLN A 34 -0.76 3.18 6.34
C GLN A 34 -1.55 3.65 5.12
N LEU A 35 -2.34 4.71 5.27
CA LEU A 35 -3.10 5.27 4.16
C LEU A 35 -2.16 5.80 3.08
N ALA A 36 -1.06 6.44 3.48
CA ALA A 36 -0.09 6.96 2.53
C ALA A 36 0.51 5.84 1.68
N VAL A 37 0.84 4.70 2.29
CA VAL A 37 1.36 3.54 1.55
C VAL A 37 0.33 3.05 0.53
N ALA A 38 -0.93 2.92 0.95
CA ALA A 38 -1.99 2.50 0.04
C ALA A 38 -2.12 3.47 -1.14
N ARG A 39 -2.00 4.76 -0.88
CA ARG A 39 -2.14 5.77 -1.92
C ARG A 39 -1.02 5.72 -2.94
N VAL A 40 0.19 5.34 -2.53
CA VAL A 40 1.27 5.16 -3.51
C VAL A 40 0.91 4.05 -4.48
N VAL A 41 0.39 2.92 -3.98
CA VAL A 41 0.02 1.82 -4.85
C VAL A 41 -1.05 2.28 -5.85
N LEU A 42 -2.07 2.99 -5.37
CA LEU A 42 -3.15 3.43 -6.24
C LEU A 42 -2.67 4.47 -7.25
N ALA A 43 -1.75 5.36 -6.86
CA ALA A 43 -1.19 6.33 -7.78
C ALA A 43 -0.40 5.64 -8.90
N ARG A 44 0.33 4.57 -8.55
CA ARG A 44 1.04 3.80 -9.57
C ARG A 44 0.10 3.17 -10.57
N VAL A 45 -1.03 2.66 -10.10
CA VAL A 45 -2.03 2.05 -10.99
C VAL A 45 -2.49 3.06 -12.05
N GLU A 46 -2.57 4.33 -11.67
CA GLU A 46 -3.04 5.36 -12.59
C GLU A 46 -1.93 5.98 -13.42
N SER A 47 -0.70 5.61 -13.17
CA SER A 47 0.43 6.16 -13.90
C SER A 47 0.79 5.28 -15.09
N PRO A 48 1.02 5.84 -16.28
CA PRO A 48 1.41 5.01 -17.42
C PRO A 48 2.78 4.34 -17.27
N ARG A 49 3.51 4.70 -16.23
CA ARG A 49 4.83 4.12 -15.98
C ARG A 49 4.78 2.78 -15.26
N PHE A 50 3.60 2.39 -14.79
CA PHE A 50 3.44 1.19 -13.96
C PHE A 50 2.31 0.32 -14.50
N PRO A 51 2.21 -0.94 -14.05
CA PRO A 51 1.07 -1.77 -14.41
C PRO A 51 -0.26 -1.12 -14.02
N ASN A 52 -1.31 -1.48 -14.72
CA ASN A 52 -2.60 -0.82 -14.55
C ASN A 52 -3.57 -1.58 -13.62
N SER A 53 -3.03 -2.42 -12.75
CA SER A 53 -3.86 -3.08 -11.73
C SER A 53 -3.12 -3.08 -10.41
N ILE A 54 -3.85 -3.18 -9.31
CA ILE A 54 -3.23 -3.17 -7.98
C ILE A 54 -2.30 -4.37 -7.85
N CYS A 55 -2.78 -5.56 -8.15
CA CYS A 55 -1.92 -6.74 -8.04
C CYS A 55 -0.74 -6.65 -9.00
N GLY A 56 -0.93 -6.08 -10.18
CA GLY A 56 0.18 -5.88 -11.11
C GLY A 56 1.26 -4.99 -10.53
N VAL A 57 0.86 -3.90 -9.86
CA VAL A 57 1.81 -3.01 -9.20
C VAL A 57 2.51 -3.71 -8.05
N VAL A 58 1.75 -4.41 -7.22
CA VAL A 58 2.28 -5.06 -6.02
C VAL A 58 3.29 -6.14 -6.37
N PHE A 59 2.99 -6.93 -7.38
CA PHE A 59 3.87 -8.04 -7.76
C PHE A 59 4.89 -7.69 -8.83
N GLN A 60 5.00 -6.42 -9.15
CA GLN A 60 6.02 -5.97 -10.09
C GLN A 60 7.39 -6.31 -9.52
N ARG A 61 8.25 -6.83 -10.38
CA ARG A 61 9.53 -7.34 -9.96
C ARG A 61 10.35 -6.29 -9.21
N SER A 62 10.87 -6.69 -8.05
CA SER A 62 11.78 -5.87 -7.25
C SER A 62 11.19 -4.59 -6.69
N GLN A 63 9.88 -4.46 -6.65
CA GLN A 63 9.29 -3.26 -6.09
C GLN A 63 9.05 -3.35 -4.58
N PHE A 64 8.60 -4.50 -4.11
CA PHE A 64 8.34 -4.66 -2.68
C PHE A 64 9.10 -5.87 -2.14
N SER A 65 9.84 -5.63 -1.06
CA SER A 65 10.75 -6.66 -0.54
C SER A 65 10.01 -7.85 0.10
N PHE A 66 8.76 -7.67 0.50
CA PHE A 66 8.03 -8.79 1.10
C PHE A 66 7.56 -9.81 0.06
N VAL A 67 7.49 -9.41 -1.21
CA VAL A 67 7.06 -10.31 -2.26
C VAL A 67 8.17 -11.30 -2.56
N ARG A 68 7.86 -12.59 -2.51
CA ARG A 68 8.82 -13.66 -2.76
C ARG A 68 8.31 -14.55 -3.86
N ARG A 69 9.07 -14.64 -4.94
CA ARG A 69 8.73 -15.51 -6.07
C ARG A 69 7.35 -15.18 -6.63
N GLY A 70 7.01 -13.89 -6.67
CA GLY A 70 5.73 -13.45 -7.20
C GLY A 70 4.55 -13.73 -6.28
N LYS A 71 4.81 -14.03 -5.00
CA LYS A 71 3.74 -14.35 -4.07
C LYS A 71 3.85 -13.52 -2.80
N MET A 72 2.69 -13.31 -2.20
CA MET A 72 2.61 -12.62 -0.93
C MET A 72 2.79 -13.64 0.19
N PRO A 73 3.59 -13.33 1.22
CA PRO A 73 3.74 -14.27 2.33
C PRO A 73 2.42 -14.47 3.06
N PRO A 74 2.31 -15.54 3.85
CA PRO A 74 1.10 -15.77 4.62
C PRO A 74 0.81 -14.61 5.56
N ILE A 75 -0.47 -14.31 5.74
CA ILE A 75 -0.92 -13.22 6.60
C ILE A 75 -1.75 -13.81 7.73
N ARG A 76 -1.51 -13.30 8.93
CA ARG A 76 -2.30 -13.71 10.09
C ARG A 76 -3.59 -12.89 10.08
N THR A 77 -4.59 -13.39 9.40
CA THR A 77 -5.81 -12.64 9.16
C THR A 77 -6.65 -12.38 10.40
N GLY A 78 -6.37 -13.09 11.49
CA GLY A 78 -7.07 -12.82 12.74
C GLY A 78 -6.49 -11.68 13.55
N GLN A 79 -5.36 -11.10 13.13
CA GLN A 79 -4.73 -10.04 13.87
C GLN A 79 -5.36 -8.69 13.61
N GLN A 80 -5.26 -7.81 14.61
CA GLN A 80 -5.76 -6.45 14.46
C GLN A 80 -5.04 -5.70 13.34
N HIS A 81 -3.74 -5.94 13.17
CA HIS A 81 -2.99 -5.27 12.10
C HIS A 81 -3.56 -5.59 10.73
N TRP A 82 -4.06 -6.82 10.53
CA TRP A 82 -4.70 -7.18 9.26
C TRP A 82 -6.02 -6.46 9.10
N ARG A 83 -6.83 -6.41 10.16
CA ARG A 83 -8.12 -5.71 10.10
C ARG A 83 -7.92 -4.23 9.81
N ASP A 84 -6.89 -3.63 10.42
CA ASP A 84 -6.55 -2.23 10.15
C ASP A 84 -6.15 -2.05 8.70
N ALA A 85 -5.31 -2.94 8.18
CA ALA A 85 -4.85 -2.85 6.80
C ALA A 85 -6.02 -2.96 5.82
N VAL A 86 -6.96 -3.85 6.09
CA VAL A 86 -8.15 -3.99 5.24
C VAL A 86 -8.99 -2.72 5.29
N ALA A 87 -9.19 -2.17 6.49
CA ALA A 87 -9.97 -0.94 6.63
C ALA A 87 -9.32 0.22 5.89
N ILE A 88 -8.01 0.35 6.02
CA ILE A 88 -7.25 1.41 5.33
C ILE A 88 -7.34 1.22 3.81
N ALA A 89 -7.21 -0.02 3.34
CA ALA A 89 -7.32 -0.28 1.91
C ALA A 89 -8.69 0.13 1.38
N LYS A 90 -9.73 -0.15 2.13
CA LYS A 90 -11.09 0.25 1.73
C LYS A 90 -11.24 1.77 1.70
N ILE A 91 -10.68 2.46 2.69
CA ILE A 91 -10.72 3.92 2.72
C ILE A 91 -9.99 4.49 1.50
N ALA A 92 -8.81 3.96 1.21
CA ALA A 92 -8.03 4.44 0.08
C ALA A 92 -8.75 4.20 -1.24
N MET A 93 -9.40 3.06 -1.39
CA MET A 93 -10.13 2.75 -2.61
C MET A 93 -11.32 3.66 -2.82
N ASN A 94 -11.98 4.06 -1.74
CA ASN A 94 -13.10 4.97 -1.86
C ASN A 94 -12.67 6.42 -1.97
N ASP A 95 -11.41 6.66 -1.61
CA ASP A 95 -10.81 7.92 -1.87
C ASP A 95 -11.50 9.14 -1.41
N GLY A 96 -11.73 9.45 -0.43
CA GLY A 96 -12.29 10.68 -0.03
C GLY A 96 -11.28 11.59 0.60
N TRP A 97 -10.03 11.23 0.60
CA TRP A 97 -9.06 11.96 1.40
C TRP A 97 -7.99 12.57 0.56
N GLU A 98 -7.66 13.81 0.88
CA GLU A 98 -6.43 14.40 0.41
C GLU A 98 -5.41 14.25 1.51
N ASN A 99 -4.15 14.15 1.13
CA ASN A 99 -3.09 14.07 2.11
C ASN A 99 -1.78 14.56 1.49
N SER A 100 -0.75 14.64 2.33
CA SER A 100 0.51 15.24 1.93
C SER A 100 1.29 14.39 0.93
N VAL A 101 0.83 13.19 0.63
CA VAL A 101 1.50 12.33 -0.33
C VAL A 101 0.72 12.18 -1.63
N GLU A 102 -0.27 13.05 -1.87
CA GLU A 102 -1.02 12.96 -3.11
C GLU A 102 -0.07 13.06 -4.30
N GLY A 103 -0.18 12.12 -5.22
CA GLY A 103 0.70 12.07 -6.36
C GLY A 103 2.01 11.37 -6.12
N ALA A 104 2.27 10.87 -4.91
CA ALA A 104 3.51 10.17 -4.62
C ALA A 104 3.53 8.84 -5.35
N LEU A 105 4.65 8.55 -5.99
CA LEU A 105 4.85 7.28 -6.69
C LEU A 105 5.94 6.44 -6.04
N PHE A 106 6.71 7.01 -5.11
CA PHE A 106 7.85 6.33 -4.51
C PHE A 106 7.92 6.61 -3.02
N PHE A 107 8.41 5.65 -2.26
CA PHE A 107 8.72 5.88 -0.86
C PHE A 107 9.82 4.92 -0.43
N HIS A 108 10.49 5.25 0.68
CA HIS A 108 11.46 4.35 1.30
C HIS A 108 11.45 4.57 2.81
N ALA A 109 11.99 3.61 3.54
CA ALA A 109 12.11 3.72 4.99
C ALA A 109 13.09 4.83 5.34
N ARG A 110 12.87 5.51 6.45
CA ARG A 110 13.70 6.65 6.84
C ARG A 110 15.16 6.30 7.03
N TYR A 111 15.46 5.08 7.40
CA TYR A 111 16.84 4.66 7.63
C TYR A 111 17.55 4.24 6.35
N VAL A 112 16.90 4.32 5.21
CA VAL A 112 17.51 3.99 3.92
C VAL A 112 17.87 5.30 3.23
N SER A 113 19.01 5.32 2.53
CA SER A 113 19.44 6.50 1.78
C SER A 113 19.66 6.08 0.32
N PRO A 114 18.61 6.03 -0.47
CA PRO A 114 18.73 5.52 -1.84
C PRO A 114 19.38 6.48 -2.82
N GLY A 115 19.61 7.73 -2.42
CA GLY A 115 20.23 8.69 -3.33
C GLY A 115 19.31 9.17 -4.44
N TRP A 116 18.01 9.03 -4.26
CA TRP A 116 17.07 9.46 -5.29
C TRP A 116 17.09 10.96 -5.48
N ARG A 117 16.92 11.38 -6.73
CA ARG A 117 16.80 12.79 -7.07
C ARG A 117 15.36 13.16 -7.35
N LEU A 118 14.46 12.60 -6.57
CA LEU A 118 13.04 12.81 -6.72
C LEU A 118 12.58 13.91 -5.77
N LYS A 119 11.44 14.51 -6.07
CA LYS A 119 10.89 15.54 -5.21
C LYS A 119 10.27 14.88 -3.97
N ARG A 120 10.79 15.23 -2.80
CA ARG A 120 10.23 14.75 -1.55
C ARG A 120 8.92 15.47 -1.28
N LEU A 121 7.89 14.72 -0.94
CA LEU A 121 6.59 15.27 -0.61
C LEU A 121 6.34 15.31 0.89
N ALA A 122 6.68 14.24 1.60
CA ALA A 122 6.40 14.15 3.03
C ALA A 122 7.20 13.06 3.69
N THR A 123 7.36 13.19 5.00
CA THR A 123 7.86 12.12 5.86
C THR A 123 6.72 11.78 6.79
N ILE A 124 6.31 10.52 6.80
CA ILE A 124 5.25 10.06 7.67
C ILE A 124 5.75 8.81 8.36
N ASP A 125 5.78 8.85 9.69
CA ASP A 125 6.29 7.75 10.51
C ASP A 125 7.68 7.33 10.02
N ASN A 126 7.82 6.09 9.58
CA ASN A 126 9.11 5.55 9.18
C ASN A 126 9.36 5.62 7.67
N HIS A 127 8.56 6.36 6.94
CA HIS A 127 8.69 6.41 5.49
C HIS A 127 8.80 7.83 4.96
N ILE A 128 9.58 8.00 3.90
CA ILE A 128 9.71 9.26 3.17
C ILE A 128 9.11 9.05 1.79
N PHE A 129 8.23 9.95 1.37
CA PHE A 129 7.46 9.81 0.15
C PHE A 129 7.90 10.83 -0.89
N TYR A 130 7.95 10.41 -2.15
CA TYR A 130 8.44 11.21 -3.26
C TYR A 130 7.49 11.14 -4.44
N ARG A 131 7.52 12.19 -5.23
CA ARG A 131 6.81 12.21 -6.50
C ARG A 131 7.74 11.81 -7.63
#